data_dad91bee1c3d4137a8cc275f469da71d
#
_entry.id   dad91bee1c3d4137a8cc275f469da71d
#
_cell.length_a   1.000
_cell.length_b   1.000
_cell.length_c   1.000
_cell.angle_alpha   90.00
_cell.angle_beta   90.00
_cell.angle_gamma   90.00
#
_symmetry.space_group_name_H-M   'P 1'
#
loop_
_entity.id
_entity.type
_entity.pdbx_description
1 polymer ?
#
loop_
_entity_poly.entity_id
_entity_poly.type
_entity_poly.pdbx_seq_one_letter_code
_entity_poly.pdbx_strand_id
1 'polypeptide(L)'
;MLNVLVLGSSGMLGHVFSDYFKNKFQLHGTLKNSLKTYRNLSSTKINYFDNFDVLEENLSEKIIDDCNPHFIVNCIGITKQIADQSNKEAINFINGEYPKIIEKLCKQKKTKLIQLSTDCVFSGKKGNYTEEDICDADDIYGVSKIKGEIKDSDSCLTLRKSTIGLEIKDKHGLIEWFLDQKEIDGYKNAIFSGLTSYELARVIEKIMIDFPQLHGLYNVSSNPINKYDLLRNLSLLLRREIKINPFEDFFCDRSLNSSRFIEKTGYNPPSWERMLMELSKKILERDETKK
;
A
#
# COMPACT_ATOMS: atom_id res chain seq x y z
N MET A 1 11.61 -22.29 -4.25
CA MET A 1 10.75 -21.31 -3.56
C MET A 1 11.09 -19.93 -4.14
N LEU A 2 10.09 -19.09 -4.44
CA LEU A 2 10.36 -17.74 -4.92
C LEU A 2 11.07 -16.94 -3.83
N ASN A 3 12.05 -16.12 -4.25
CA ASN A 3 12.79 -15.20 -3.40
C ASN A 3 12.20 -13.80 -3.56
N VAL A 4 11.75 -13.17 -2.48
CA VAL A 4 11.02 -11.91 -2.50
C VAL A 4 11.66 -10.91 -1.55
N LEU A 5 11.91 -9.69 -2.03
CA LEU A 5 12.39 -8.57 -1.22
C LEU A 5 11.24 -7.57 -1.03
N VAL A 6 10.88 -7.28 0.22
CA VAL A 6 9.94 -6.21 0.58
C VAL A 6 10.73 -4.99 1.02
N LEU A 7 10.74 -3.95 0.22
CA LEU A 7 11.31 -2.67 0.61
C LEU A 7 10.35 -1.92 1.53
N GLY A 8 10.82 -1.51 2.71
CA GLY A 8 10.00 -0.80 3.70
C GLY A 8 9.10 -1.71 4.54
N SER A 9 9.61 -2.84 5.01
CA SER A 9 8.88 -3.84 5.81
C SER A 9 8.34 -3.33 7.16
N SER A 10 8.70 -2.14 7.62
CA SER A 10 8.16 -1.53 8.85
C SER A 10 6.96 -0.61 8.61
N GLY A 11 6.61 -0.30 7.35
CA GLY A 11 5.45 0.53 7.01
C GLY A 11 4.12 -0.25 7.07
N MET A 12 2.99 0.46 6.94
CA MET A 12 1.62 -0.10 6.98
C MET A 12 1.44 -1.30 6.03
N LEU A 13 1.92 -1.22 4.80
CA LEU A 13 1.83 -2.33 3.85
C LEU A 13 2.94 -3.36 4.06
N GLY A 14 4.19 -2.88 4.22
CA GLY A 14 5.35 -3.74 4.28
C GLY A 14 5.29 -4.77 5.41
N HIS A 15 4.80 -4.40 6.60
CA HIS A 15 4.70 -5.36 7.70
C HIS A 15 3.62 -6.43 7.45
N VAL A 16 2.48 -6.05 6.88
CA VAL A 16 1.42 -7.00 6.53
C VAL A 16 1.91 -7.96 5.46
N PHE A 17 2.61 -7.45 4.43
CA PHE A 17 3.17 -8.29 3.38
C PHE A 17 4.25 -9.23 3.94
N SER A 18 5.13 -8.73 4.80
CA SER A 18 6.15 -9.53 5.45
C SER A 18 5.55 -10.64 6.30
N ASP A 19 4.51 -10.35 7.09
CA ASP A 19 3.81 -11.35 7.88
C ASP A 19 3.07 -12.37 7.01
N TYR A 20 2.40 -11.92 5.97
CA TYR A 20 1.63 -12.78 5.06
C TYR A 20 2.53 -13.69 4.21
N PHE A 21 3.69 -13.19 3.76
CA PHE A 21 4.60 -13.89 2.86
C PHE A 21 5.61 -14.81 3.56
N LYS A 22 5.91 -14.62 4.84
CA LYS A 22 7.00 -15.32 5.58
C LYS A 22 6.98 -16.85 5.55
N ASN A 23 5.81 -17.45 5.30
CA ASN A 23 5.66 -18.91 5.20
C ASN A 23 5.48 -19.40 3.76
N LYS A 24 5.46 -18.49 2.78
CA LYS A 24 5.15 -18.78 1.37
C LYS A 24 6.35 -18.61 0.47
N PHE A 25 7.24 -17.69 0.83
CA PHE A 25 8.42 -17.31 0.04
C PHE A 25 9.69 -17.32 0.88
N GLN A 26 10.83 -17.39 0.23
CA GLN A 26 12.09 -16.99 0.84
C GLN A 26 12.06 -15.46 0.94
N LEU A 27 11.91 -14.93 2.15
CA LEU A 27 11.55 -13.53 2.34
C LEU A 27 12.68 -12.71 2.93
N HIS A 28 12.91 -11.57 2.29
CA HIS A 28 13.82 -10.52 2.74
C HIS A 28 13.05 -9.22 2.93
N GLY A 29 13.50 -8.37 3.85
CA GLY A 29 12.86 -7.10 4.10
C GLY A 29 13.82 -6.00 4.51
N THR A 30 13.57 -4.76 4.11
CA THR A 30 14.34 -3.61 4.60
C THR A 30 13.61 -2.87 5.70
N LEU A 31 14.35 -2.37 6.69
CA LEU A 31 13.85 -1.60 7.83
C LEU A 31 14.63 -0.28 7.93
N LYS A 32 13.91 0.84 8.10
CA LYS A 32 14.53 2.17 8.27
C LYS A 32 15.40 2.26 9.53
N ASN A 33 14.98 1.63 10.62
CA ASN A 33 15.70 1.62 11.88
C ASN A 33 16.12 0.20 12.24
N SER A 34 16.94 0.06 13.30
CA SER A 34 17.33 -1.26 13.79
C SER A 34 16.11 -2.16 14.08
N LEU A 35 16.22 -3.44 13.76
CA LEU A 35 15.19 -4.46 14.01
C LEU A 35 14.72 -4.45 15.47
N LYS A 36 15.62 -4.15 16.42
CA LYS A 36 15.30 -4.04 17.87
C LYS A 36 14.23 -2.99 18.16
N THR A 37 14.06 -1.99 17.30
CA THR A 37 13.03 -0.95 17.41
C THR A 37 11.61 -1.48 17.15
N TYR A 38 11.50 -2.60 16.44
CA TYR A 38 10.23 -3.16 15.99
C TYR A 38 9.92 -4.48 16.67
N ARG A 39 9.50 -4.43 17.96
CA ARG A 39 9.24 -5.62 18.78
C ARG A 39 8.31 -6.67 18.16
N ASN A 40 7.42 -6.23 17.25
CA ASN A 40 6.42 -7.09 16.60
C ASN A 40 6.89 -7.68 15.26
N LEU A 41 8.10 -7.35 14.77
CA LEU A 41 8.65 -7.86 13.52
C LEU A 41 9.63 -9.02 13.71
N SER A 42 9.87 -9.49 14.93
CA SER A 42 10.80 -10.58 15.18
C SER A 42 10.27 -11.90 14.60
N SER A 43 10.72 -12.22 13.41
CA SER A 43 10.49 -13.52 12.79
C SER A 43 11.82 -14.10 12.33
N THR A 44 12.16 -15.30 12.78
CA THR A 44 13.32 -16.06 12.30
C THR A 44 13.18 -16.49 10.83
N LYS A 45 12.01 -16.27 10.23
CA LYS A 45 11.68 -16.65 8.84
C LYS A 45 11.91 -15.55 7.83
N ILE A 46 12.33 -14.36 8.27
CA ILE A 46 12.55 -13.19 7.41
C ILE A 46 13.97 -12.70 7.64
N ASN A 47 14.74 -12.57 6.56
CA ASN A 47 16.04 -11.93 6.61
C ASN A 47 15.88 -10.42 6.49
N TYR A 48 16.09 -9.69 7.58
CA TYR A 48 15.97 -8.23 7.59
C TYR A 48 17.32 -7.53 7.41
N PHE A 49 17.33 -6.54 6.51
CA PHE A 49 18.37 -5.54 6.35
C PHE A 49 17.91 -4.28 7.08
N ASP A 50 18.41 -4.08 8.28
CA ASP A 50 18.03 -2.93 9.13
C ASP A 50 18.92 -1.71 8.89
N ASN A 51 18.50 -0.54 9.45
CA ASN A 51 19.14 0.77 9.21
C ASN A 51 19.25 1.13 7.72
N PHE A 52 18.27 0.73 6.93
CA PHE A 52 18.23 0.99 5.51
C PHE A 52 17.80 2.43 5.23
N ASP A 53 18.70 3.21 4.62
CA ASP A 53 18.42 4.55 4.12
C ASP A 53 18.37 4.54 2.59
N VAL A 54 17.26 5.01 2.01
CA VAL A 54 17.09 5.12 0.55
C VAL A 54 18.02 6.16 -0.10
N LEU A 55 18.55 7.07 0.71
CA LEU A 55 19.48 8.12 0.26
C LEU A 55 20.93 7.63 0.23
N GLU A 56 21.23 6.48 0.84
CA GLU A 56 22.58 5.93 0.81
C GLU A 56 22.86 5.30 -0.56
N GLU A 57 23.89 5.84 -1.22
CA GLU A 57 24.30 5.39 -2.54
C GLU A 57 24.71 3.92 -2.53
N ASN A 58 24.28 3.18 -3.55
CA ASN A 58 24.56 1.75 -3.75
C ASN A 58 24.02 0.77 -2.69
N LEU A 59 23.39 1.23 -1.59
CA LEU A 59 22.88 0.32 -0.57
C LEU A 59 21.74 -0.57 -1.12
N SER A 60 20.86 0.01 -1.94
CA SER A 60 19.80 -0.75 -2.60
C SER A 60 20.35 -1.82 -3.54
N GLU A 61 21.37 -1.49 -4.33
CA GLU A 61 22.03 -2.45 -5.25
C GLU A 61 22.68 -3.59 -4.47
N LYS A 62 23.45 -3.27 -3.42
CA LYS A 62 24.07 -4.27 -2.56
C LYS A 62 23.06 -5.26 -1.97
N ILE A 63 21.93 -4.76 -1.43
CA ILE A 63 20.90 -5.63 -0.86
C ILE A 63 20.26 -6.51 -1.95
N ILE A 64 20.03 -5.97 -3.15
CA ILE A 64 19.50 -6.75 -4.27
C ILE A 64 20.49 -7.85 -4.67
N ASP A 65 21.79 -7.56 -4.70
CA ASP A 65 22.82 -8.55 -5.00
C ASP A 65 22.92 -9.63 -3.90
N ASP A 66 22.88 -9.23 -2.64
CA ASP A 66 22.96 -10.15 -1.49
C ASP A 66 21.76 -11.13 -1.42
N CYS A 67 20.56 -10.67 -1.77
CA CYS A 67 19.38 -11.52 -1.70
C CYS A 67 18.94 -12.11 -3.05
N ASN A 68 19.41 -11.61 -4.18
CA ASN A 68 19.08 -12.06 -5.54
C ASN A 68 17.58 -12.37 -5.73
N PRO A 69 16.68 -11.38 -5.55
CA PRO A 69 15.25 -11.63 -5.50
C PRO A 69 14.65 -11.85 -6.89
N HIS A 70 13.65 -12.72 -6.99
CA HIS A 70 12.80 -12.83 -8.19
C HIS A 70 11.86 -11.63 -8.30
N PHE A 71 11.36 -11.16 -7.14
CA PHE A 71 10.46 -10.01 -7.05
C PHE A 71 10.90 -9.05 -5.95
N ILE A 72 10.77 -7.76 -6.26
CA ILE A 72 10.86 -6.67 -5.28
C ILE A 72 9.48 -6.03 -5.16
N VAL A 73 8.95 -5.94 -3.93
CA VAL A 73 7.72 -5.20 -3.64
C VAL A 73 8.10 -3.90 -2.95
N ASN A 74 7.94 -2.77 -3.65
CA ASN A 74 8.29 -1.46 -3.10
C ASN A 74 7.14 -0.87 -2.28
N CYS A 75 7.27 -0.97 -0.95
CA CYS A 75 6.36 -0.36 0.03
C CYS A 75 6.90 0.97 0.60
N ILE A 76 8.08 1.42 0.14
CA ILE A 76 8.66 2.69 0.59
C ILE A 76 7.91 3.85 -0.04
N GLY A 77 7.59 4.84 0.76
CA GLY A 77 6.95 6.07 0.31
C GLY A 77 6.59 6.98 1.48
N ILE A 78 6.64 8.28 1.23
CA ILE A 78 6.11 9.29 2.14
C ILE A 78 4.62 9.41 1.85
N THR A 79 3.77 9.22 2.87
CA THR A 79 2.31 9.21 2.73
C THR A 79 1.73 10.62 2.74
N LYS A 80 0.49 10.77 2.26
CA LYS A 80 -0.20 12.07 2.19
C LYS A 80 -0.28 12.78 3.54
N GLN A 81 -0.43 12.05 4.63
CA GLN A 81 -0.60 12.58 5.98
C GLN A 81 0.66 13.28 6.54
N ILE A 82 1.84 12.91 6.03
CA ILE A 82 3.13 13.47 6.48
C ILE A 82 3.84 14.26 5.38
N ALA A 83 3.23 14.35 4.19
CA ALA A 83 3.76 15.11 3.06
C ALA A 83 3.44 16.60 3.24
N ASP A 84 4.46 17.44 3.36
CA ASP A 84 4.35 18.90 3.41
C ASP A 84 5.48 19.58 2.63
N GLN A 85 5.41 20.93 2.53
CA GLN A 85 6.37 21.71 1.75
C GLN A 85 7.79 21.68 2.35
N SER A 86 7.95 21.47 3.66
CA SER A 86 9.25 21.43 4.33
C SER A 86 10.09 20.22 3.95
N ASN A 87 9.44 19.14 3.49
CA ASN A 87 10.10 17.90 3.08
C ASN A 87 9.91 17.57 1.60
N LYS A 88 9.60 18.57 0.76
CA LYS A 88 9.31 18.42 -0.68
C LYS A 88 10.39 17.69 -1.47
N GLU A 89 11.66 17.96 -1.20
CA GLU A 89 12.78 17.29 -1.90
C GLU A 89 12.82 15.80 -1.57
N ALA A 90 12.70 15.45 -0.29
CA ALA A 90 12.63 14.06 0.14
C ALA A 90 11.42 13.34 -0.44
N ILE A 91 10.24 14.00 -0.48
CA ILE A 91 9.02 13.47 -1.09
C ILE A 91 9.25 13.19 -2.58
N ASN A 92 9.78 14.14 -3.33
CA ASN A 92 10.04 13.98 -4.76
C ASN A 92 11.05 12.86 -5.02
N PHE A 93 12.10 12.77 -4.22
CA PHE A 93 13.07 11.69 -4.36
C PHE A 93 12.45 10.33 -4.03
N ILE A 94 11.89 10.18 -2.83
CA ILE A 94 11.41 8.88 -2.33
C ILE A 94 10.21 8.37 -3.13
N ASN A 95 9.25 9.24 -3.44
CA ASN A 95 8.05 8.85 -4.16
C ASN A 95 8.21 8.87 -5.69
N GLY A 96 9.09 9.71 -6.22
CA GLY A 96 9.24 9.97 -7.65
C GLY A 96 10.47 9.35 -8.29
N GLU A 97 11.67 9.59 -7.75
CA GLU A 97 12.93 9.16 -8.39
C GLU A 97 13.35 7.76 -7.93
N TYR A 98 13.26 7.46 -6.65
CA TYR A 98 13.68 6.19 -6.09
C TYR A 98 13.01 4.96 -6.76
N PRO A 99 11.71 4.95 -7.09
CA PRO A 99 11.10 3.87 -7.86
C PRO A 99 11.80 3.59 -9.20
N LYS A 100 12.25 4.64 -9.90
CA LYS A 100 12.97 4.52 -11.18
C LYS A 100 14.37 3.96 -11.00
N ILE A 101 15.05 4.33 -9.91
CA ILE A 101 16.34 3.75 -9.54
C ILE A 101 16.20 2.24 -9.32
N ILE A 102 15.21 1.82 -8.54
CA ILE A 102 14.96 0.39 -8.28
C ILE A 102 14.56 -0.33 -9.57
N GLU A 103 13.74 0.27 -10.42
CA GLU A 103 13.37 -0.33 -11.72
C GLU A 103 14.61 -0.57 -12.60
N LYS A 104 15.51 0.41 -12.69
CA LYS A 104 16.75 0.28 -13.45
C LYS A 104 17.61 -0.88 -12.93
N LEU A 105 17.75 -1.02 -11.61
CA LEU A 105 18.43 -2.14 -10.98
C LEU A 105 17.72 -3.47 -11.29
N CYS A 106 16.40 -3.52 -11.19
CA CYS A 106 15.61 -4.69 -11.52
C CYS A 106 15.83 -5.16 -12.96
N LYS A 107 15.85 -4.22 -13.90
CA LYS A 107 16.13 -4.52 -15.32
C LYS A 107 17.52 -5.13 -15.52
N GLN A 108 18.54 -4.58 -14.86
CA GLN A 108 19.90 -5.08 -14.93
C GLN A 108 20.07 -6.48 -14.33
N LYS A 109 19.38 -6.74 -13.20
CA LYS A 109 19.47 -7.98 -12.43
C LYS A 109 18.41 -9.03 -12.85
N LYS A 110 17.58 -8.76 -13.86
CA LYS A 110 16.47 -9.62 -14.32
C LYS A 110 15.44 -9.94 -13.20
N THR A 111 15.24 -8.99 -12.30
CA THR A 111 14.27 -9.02 -11.20
C THR A 111 12.99 -8.29 -11.63
N LYS A 112 11.84 -8.65 -11.09
CA LYS A 112 10.57 -7.94 -11.30
C LYS A 112 10.27 -6.99 -10.15
N LEU A 113 9.95 -5.72 -10.48
CA LEU A 113 9.49 -4.73 -9.52
C LEU A 113 7.97 -4.69 -9.48
N ILE A 114 7.37 -4.78 -8.30
CA ILE A 114 5.98 -4.41 -8.04
C ILE A 114 6.00 -3.05 -7.35
N GLN A 115 5.67 -1.99 -8.10
CA GLN A 115 5.64 -0.62 -7.63
C GLN A 115 4.23 -0.24 -7.19
N LEU A 116 4.11 0.26 -5.95
CA LEU A 116 2.81 0.67 -5.41
C LEU A 116 2.59 2.17 -5.65
N SER A 117 1.60 2.51 -6.47
CA SER A 117 1.06 3.85 -6.66
C SER A 117 -0.24 4.04 -5.86
N THR A 118 -1.02 5.06 -6.17
CA THR A 118 -2.18 5.49 -5.38
C THR A 118 -3.31 6.04 -6.24
N ASP A 119 -4.54 5.99 -5.75
CA ASP A 119 -5.70 6.72 -6.27
C ASP A 119 -5.57 8.26 -6.13
N CYS A 120 -4.70 8.71 -5.22
CA CYS A 120 -4.41 10.15 -5.02
C CYS A 120 -3.64 10.80 -6.18
N VAL A 121 -3.31 10.07 -7.24
CA VAL A 121 -2.86 10.66 -8.52
C VAL A 121 -4.00 11.41 -9.21
N PHE A 122 -5.23 11.21 -8.76
CA PHE A 122 -6.43 11.88 -9.24
C PHE A 122 -7.00 12.88 -8.22
N SER A 123 -7.59 13.96 -8.73
CA SER A 123 -8.24 14.99 -7.90
C SER A 123 -9.47 14.48 -7.14
N GLY A 124 -10.18 13.52 -7.69
CA GLY A 124 -11.44 13.01 -7.15
C GLY A 124 -12.69 13.74 -7.67
N LYS A 125 -12.58 14.50 -8.75
CA LYS A 125 -13.71 15.23 -9.36
C LYS A 125 -14.60 14.34 -10.23
N LYS A 126 -14.05 13.23 -10.77
CA LYS A 126 -14.74 12.38 -11.76
C LYS A 126 -15.27 11.07 -11.15
N GLY A 127 -14.44 10.35 -10.39
CA GLY A 127 -14.69 8.96 -10.00
C GLY A 127 -14.49 7.93 -11.12
N ASN A 128 -14.50 6.66 -10.77
CA ASN A 128 -14.36 5.52 -11.67
C ASN A 128 -13.21 5.69 -12.69
N TYR A 129 -12.04 6.16 -12.20
CA TYR A 129 -10.88 6.46 -13.02
C TYR A 129 -10.26 5.19 -13.62
N THR A 130 -9.98 5.23 -14.92
CA THR A 130 -9.25 4.19 -15.66
C THR A 130 -7.75 4.48 -15.69
N GLU A 131 -6.95 3.57 -16.24
CA GLU A 131 -5.52 3.78 -16.45
C GLU A 131 -5.22 4.87 -17.48
N GLU A 132 -6.16 5.12 -18.40
CA GLU A 132 -6.06 6.11 -19.48
C GLU A 132 -6.42 7.54 -19.04
N ASP A 133 -7.06 7.68 -17.89
CA ASP A 133 -7.41 9.00 -17.37
C ASP A 133 -6.17 9.81 -17.03
N ILE A 134 -6.22 11.10 -17.32
CA ILE A 134 -5.16 12.05 -17.00
C ILE A 134 -5.06 12.20 -15.47
N CYS A 135 -3.86 11.98 -14.94
CA CYS A 135 -3.58 12.25 -13.53
C CYS A 135 -3.60 13.76 -13.31
N ASP A 136 -4.53 14.24 -12.48
CA ASP A 136 -4.83 15.66 -12.25
C ASP A 136 -4.67 16.08 -10.78
N ALA A 137 -3.89 15.32 -9.99
CA ALA A 137 -3.55 15.72 -8.63
C ALA A 137 -2.67 16.98 -8.63
N ASP A 138 -2.98 17.91 -7.73
CA ASP A 138 -2.30 19.20 -7.53
C ASP A 138 -1.54 19.28 -6.20
N ASP A 139 -1.79 18.35 -5.29
CA ASP A 139 -1.04 18.27 -4.03
C ASP A 139 0.34 17.61 -4.20
N ILE A 140 1.27 17.97 -3.30
CA ILE A 140 2.67 17.50 -3.36
C ILE A 140 2.80 15.98 -3.34
N TYR A 141 1.94 15.29 -2.60
CA TYR A 141 1.93 13.83 -2.52
C TYR A 141 1.49 13.21 -3.86
N GLY A 142 0.32 13.62 -4.37
CA GLY A 142 -0.20 13.11 -5.64
C GLY A 142 0.77 13.35 -6.79
N VAL A 143 1.31 14.57 -6.92
CA VAL A 143 2.31 14.91 -7.94
C VAL A 143 3.57 14.05 -7.83
N SER A 144 4.07 13.82 -6.61
CA SER A 144 5.26 12.99 -6.42
C SER A 144 5.01 11.52 -6.78
N LYS A 145 3.81 11.00 -6.49
CA LYS A 145 3.43 9.63 -6.86
C LYS A 145 3.25 9.46 -8.36
N ILE A 146 2.70 10.46 -9.07
CA ILE A 146 2.64 10.48 -10.54
C ILE A 146 4.04 10.34 -11.15
N LYS A 147 5.02 11.09 -10.64
CA LYS A 147 6.42 11.01 -11.12
C LYS A 147 7.05 9.63 -10.94
N GLY A 148 6.63 8.89 -9.91
CA GLY A 148 7.15 7.54 -9.61
C GLY A 148 6.40 6.40 -10.29
N GLU A 149 5.38 6.68 -11.11
CA GLU A 149 4.71 5.66 -11.92
C GLU A 149 5.59 5.25 -13.10
N ILE A 150 5.77 3.94 -13.27
CA ILE A 150 6.51 3.34 -14.37
C ILE A 150 5.51 2.55 -15.19
N LYS A 151 5.29 2.97 -16.44
CA LYS A 151 4.23 2.42 -17.31
C LYS A 151 4.79 1.54 -18.44
N ASP A 152 5.97 1.91 -18.93
CA ASP A 152 6.55 1.33 -20.15
C ASP A 152 7.84 0.56 -19.82
N SER A 153 7.75 -0.45 -18.93
CA SER A 153 8.89 -1.29 -18.59
C SER A 153 8.46 -2.72 -18.34
N ASP A 154 9.11 -3.66 -19.02
CA ASP A 154 8.87 -5.09 -18.86
C ASP A 154 9.34 -5.61 -17.49
N SER A 155 10.19 -4.88 -16.78
CA SER A 155 10.68 -5.24 -15.45
C SER A 155 9.83 -4.68 -14.31
N CYS A 156 8.81 -3.85 -14.62
CA CYS A 156 7.99 -3.19 -13.61
C CYS A 156 6.49 -3.39 -13.83
N LEU A 157 5.80 -3.71 -12.74
CA LEU A 157 4.35 -3.64 -12.63
C LEU A 157 3.99 -2.54 -11.65
N THR A 158 3.37 -1.47 -12.13
CA THR A 158 2.84 -0.38 -11.29
C THR A 158 1.37 -0.62 -10.97
N LEU A 159 1.02 -0.63 -9.68
CA LEU A 159 -0.35 -0.81 -9.22
C LEU A 159 -0.86 0.49 -8.59
N ARG A 160 -1.83 1.15 -9.24
CA ARG A 160 -2.64 2.19 -8.60
C ARG A 160 -3.66 1.52 -7.70
N LYS A 161 -3.65 1.88 -6.45
CA LYS A 161 -4.54 1.30 -5.44
C LYS A 161 -4.84 2.33 -4.37
N SER A 162 -5.86 2.08 -3.58
CA SER A 162 -6.05 2.70 -2.27
C SER A 162 -6.09 1.60 -1.21
N THR A 163 -5.64 1.88 0.01
CA THR A 163 -5.53 0.79 1.00
C THR A 163 -5.78 1.31 2.40
N ILE A 164 -6.51 0.51 3.18
CA ILE A 164 -6.67 0.66 4.61
C ILE A 164 -6.02 -0.52 5.34
N GLY A 165 -5.44 -0.26 6.50
CA GLY A 165 -4.78 -1.30 7.29
C GLY A 165 -4.28 -0.77 8.63
N LEU A 166 -3.71 -1.69 9.41
CA LEU A 166 -3.08 -1.37 10.69
C LEU A 166 -1.66 -0.86 10.48
N GLU A 167 -1.21 0.01 11.36
CA GLU A 167 0.17 0.48 11.43
C GLU A 167 0.88 -0.11 12.65
N ILE A 168 2.19 -0.34 12.54
CA ILE A 168 2.96 -0.88 13.67
C ILE A 168 3.29 0.21 14.68
N LYS A 169 3.67 1.39 14.19
CA LYS A 169 4.29 2.44 15.01
C LYS A 169 3.54 3.77 14.94
N ASP A 170 3.25 4.20 13.74
CA ASP A 170 2.66 5.51 13.50
C ASP A 170 1.12 5.39 13.49
N LYS A 171 0.43 6.50 13.82
CA LYS A 171 -1.04 6.53 13.87
C LYS A 171 -1.59 7.53 12.85
N HIS A 172 -1.04 7.51 11.64
CA HIS A 172 -1.42 8.45 10.58
C HIS A 172 -2.50 7.91 9.65
N GLY A 173 -2.67 6.57 9.60
CA GLY A 173 -3.66 5.91 8.74
C GLY A 173 -5.08 6.08 9.23
N LEU A 174 -6.04 5.97 8.29
CA LEU A 174 -7.46 6.13 8.56
C LEU A 174 -7.95 5.24 9.70
N ILE A 175 -7.50 3.99 9.76
CA ILE A 175 -7.95 3.02 10.77
C ILE A 175 -7.45 3.41 12.16
N GLU A 176 -6.14 3.72 12.30
CA GLU A 176 -5.58 4.11 13.59
C GLU A 176 -6.20 5.41 14.11
N TRP A 177 -6.37 6.41 13.23
CA TRP A 177 -7.06 7.65 13.56
C TRP A 177 -8.49 7.37 14.02
N PHE A 178 -9.25 6.54 13.28
CA PHE A 178 -10.64 6.22 13.62
C PHE A 178 -10.79 5.53 14.96
N LEU A 179 -9.89 4.60 15.29
CA LEU A 179 -9.94 3.85 16.55
C LEU A 179 -9.73 4.71 17.80
N ASP A 180 -9.12 5.87 17.67
CA ASP A 180 -8.88 6.83 18.76
C ASP A 180 -10.02 7.87 18.91
N GLN A 181 -11.07 7.83 18.04
CA GLN A 181 -12.18 8.78 18.07
C GLN A 181 -13.34 8.33 18.94
N LYS A 182 -14.12 9.31 19.43
CA LYS A 182 -15.43 9.10 20.10
C LYS A 182 -16.59 9.58 19.24
N GLU A 183 -16.39 10.65 18.50
CA GLU A 183 -17.34 11.25 17.56
C GLU A 183 -16.59 11.80 16.34
N ILE A 184 -17.15 11.58 15.16
CA ILE A 184 -16.59 12.05 13.88
C ILE A 184 -17.68 12.40 12.89
N ASP A 185 -17.31 13.18 11.86
CA ASP A 185 -18.09 13.33 10.64
C ASP A 185 -17.70 12.26 9.63
N GLY A 186 -18.68 11.49 9.18
CA GLY A 186 -18.54 10.47 8.15
C GLY A 186 -18.95 11.04 6.78
N TYR A 187 -18.01 11.19 5.87
CA TYR A 187 -18.25 11.79 4.56
C TYR A 187 -19.01 10.84 3.63
N LYS A 188 -20.24 11.19 3.25
CA LYS A 188 -21.10 10.40 2.35
C LYS A 188 -20.68 10.52 0.88
N ASN A 189 -20.09 11.64 0.50
CA ASN A 189 -19.68 11.92 -0.87
C ASN A 189 -18.15 11.79 -1.07
N ALA A 190 -17.43 11.24 -0.08
CA ALA A 190 -16.03 10.83 -0.24
C ALA A 190 -15.97 9.34 -0.57
N ILE A 191 -15.87 9.03 -1.86
CA ILE A 191 -15.91 7.66 -2.38
C ILE A 191 -14.51 7.05 -2.44
N PHE A 192 -14.45 5.79 -2.04
CA PHE A 192 -13.25 4.99 -1.92
C PHE A 192 -13.50 3.59 -2.50
N SER A 193 -12.59 3.07 -3.30
CA SER A 193 -12.65 1.73 -3.89
C SER A 193 -11.42 0.87 -3.57
N GLY A 194 -10.77 1.15 -2.46
CA GLY A 194 -9.53 0.48 -2.07
C GLY A 194 -9.71 -0.95 -1.58
N LEU A 195 -8.62 -1.50 -1.07
CA LEU A 195 -8.54 -2.82 -0.47
C LEU A 195 -8.07 -2.71 0.98
N THR A 196 -8.30 -3.74 1.79
CA THR A 196 -7.51 -3.89 3.01
C THR A 196 -6.07 -4.30 2.67
N SER A 197 -5.12 -4.02 3.56
CA SER A 197 -3.72 -4.41 3.37
C SER A 197 -3.54 -5.93 3.22
N TYR A 198 -4.38 -6.73 3.87
CA TYR A 198 -4.39 -8.19 3.75
C TYR A 198 -4.88 -8.66 2.38
N GLU A 199 -5.92 -8.02 1.84
CA GLU A 199 -6.41 -8.35 0.51
C GLU A 199 -5.40 -7.93 -0.58
N LEU A 200 -4.75 -6.78 -0.42
CA LEU A 200 -3.67 -6.38 -1.33
C LEU A 200 -2.50 -7.37 -1.28
N ALA A 201 -2.17 -7.94 -0.12
CA ALA A 201 -1.16 -9.00 -0.02
C ALA A 201 -1.54 -10.23 -0.86
N ARG A 202 -2.81 -10.65 -0.85
CA ARG A 202 -3.32 -11.75 -1.70
C ARG A 202 -3.22 -11.43 -3.20
N VAL A 203 -3.55 -10.20 -3.57
CA VAL A 203 -3.39 -9.73 -4.96
C VAL A 203 -1.94 -9.83 -5.40
N ILE A 204 -0.99 -9.36 -4.59
CA ILE A 204 0.44 -9.42 -4.90
C ILE A 204 0.94 -10.87 -4.96
N GLU A 205 0.53 -11.73 -4.03
CA GLU A 205 0.83 -13.17 -4.10
C GLU A 205 0.34 -13.78 -5.41
N LYS A 206 -0.92 -13.53 -5.78
CA LYS A 206 -1.50 -14.01 -7.04
C LYS A 206 -0.70 -13.53 -8.26
N ILE A 207 -0.29 -12.28 -8.27
CA ILE A 207 0.55 -11.73 -9.34
C ILE A 207 1.88 -12.49 -9.42
N MET A 208 2.59 -12.66 -8.31
CA MET A 208 3.90 -13.31 -8.29
C MET A 208 3.85 -14.79 -8.70
N ILE A 209 2.75 -15.49 -8.39
CA ILE A 209 2.62 -16.93 -8.68
C ILE A 209 2.00 -17.15 -10.05
N ASP A 210 0.85 -16.53 -10.34
CA ASP A 210 0.04 -16.87 -11.51
C ASP A 210 0.36 -15.99 -12.72
N PHE A 211 0.87 -14.76 -12.47
CA PHE A 211 1.12 -13.74 -13.51
C PHE A 211 2.51 -13.11 -13.43
N PRO A 212 3.60 -13.90 -13.32
CA PRO A 212 4.95 -13.37 -13.06
C PRO A 212 5.48 -12.46 -14.18
N GLN A 213 4.88 -12.52 -15.38
CA GLN A 213 5.25 -11.68 -16.51
C GLN A 213 4.40 -10.42 -16.65
N LEU A 214 3.39 -10.23 -15.76
CA LEU A 214 2.56 -9.03 -15.82
C LEU A 214 3.41 -7.78 -15.58
N HIS A 215 3.25 -6.78 -16.44
CA HIS A 215 4.01 -5.52 -16.39
C HIS A 215 3.14 -4.35 -16.86
N GLY A 216 3.66 -3.13 -16.71
CA GLY A 216 2.94 -1.92 -17.05
C GLY A 216 2.10 -1.36 -15.89
N LEU A 217 1.04 -0.61 -16.18
CA LEU A 217 0.20 0.07 -15.21
C LEU A 217 -1.18 -0.55 -15.12
N TYR A 218 -1.64 -0.84 -13.90
CA TYR A 218 -2.98 -1.34 -13.62
C TYR A 218 -3.60 -0.65 -12.41
N ASN A 219 -4.90 -0.39 -12.50
CA ASN A 219 -5.72 -0.06 -11.35
C ASN A 219 -6.15 -1.34 -10.62
N VAL A 220 -6.03 -1.36 -9.30
CA VAL A 220 -6.47 -2.48 -8.46
C VAL A 220 -7.43 -1.95 -7.39
N SER A 221 -8.68 -2.36 -7.47
CA SER A 221 -9.74 -1.84 -6.63
C SER A 221 -10.80 -2.89 -6.27
N SER A 222 -11.59 -2.58 -5.25
CA SER A 222 -12.86 -3.24 -4.93
C SER A 222 -14.04 -2.39 -5.40
N ASN A 223 -15.25 -2.79 -5.01
CA ASN A 223 -16.44 -1.98 -5.21
C ASN A 223 -16.32 -0.63 -4.45
N PRO A 224 -16.78 0.48 -5.04
CA PRO A 224 -16.80 1.77 -4.35
C PRO A 224 -17.61 1.73 -3.05
N ILE A 225 -17.14 2.44 -2.03
CA ILE A 225 -17.83 2.68 -0.77
C ILE A 225 -17.53 4.10 -0.31
N ASN A 226 -18.49 4.78 0.31
CA ASN A 226 -18.23 6.07 0.92
C ASN A 226 -17.59 5.92 2.32
N LYS A 227 -16.94 6.97 2.80
CA LYS A 227 -16.24 6.95 4.10
C LYS A 227 -17.18 6.76 5.28
N TYR A 228 -18.41 7.28 5.22
CA TYR A 228 -19.42 7.09 6.25
C TYR A 228 -19.76 5.61 6.42
N ASP A 229 -20.15 4.92 5.34
CA ASP A 229 -20.54 3.52 5.40
C ASP A 229 -19.34 2.62 5.76
N LEU A 230 -18.15 2.91 5.24
CA LEU A 230 -16.91 2.19 5.59
C LEU A 230 -16.67 2.20 7.10
N LEU A 231 -16.68 3.37 7.72
CA LEU A 231 -16.36 3.54 9.13
C LEU A 231 -17.51 3.04 10.03
N ARG A 232 -18.77 3.24 9.62
CA ARG A 232 -19.93 2.70 10.30
C ARG A 232 -19.90 1.18 10.37
N ASN A 233 -19.62 0.52 9.24
CA ASN A 233 -19.54 -0.94 9.18
C ASN A 233 -18.40 -1.47 10.05
N LEU A 234 -17.26 -0.81 10.04
CA LEU A 234 -16.13 -1.17 10.90
C LEU A 234 -16.45 -0.99 12.39
N SER A 235 -17.13 0.11 12.79
CA SER A 235 -17.57 0.36 14.17
C SER A 235 -18.48 -0.74 14.66
N LEU A 236 -19.47 -1.16 13.86
CA LEU A 236 -20.39 -2.25 14.19
C LEU A 236 -19.64 -3.58 14.40
N LEU A 237 -18.73 -3.94 13.52
CA LEU A 237 -17.92 -5.17 13.62
C LEU A 237 -17.02 -5.19 14.86
N LEU A 238 -16.50 -4.03 15.26
CA LEU A 238 -15.64 -3.88 16.45
C LEU A 238 -16.46 -3.73 17.74
N ARG A 239 -17.79 -3.59 17.65
CA ARG A 239 -18.68 -3.29 18.80
C ARG A 239 -18.21 -2.05 19.58
N ARG A 240 -17.75 -1.03 18.87
CA ARG A 240 -17.31 0.25 19.45
C ARG A 240 -18.41 1.29 19.27
N GLU A 241 -18.72 2.01 20.33
CA GLU A 241 -19.69 3.11 20.32
C GLU A 241 -19.01 4.42 19.86
N ILE A 242 -18.66 4.48 18.57
CA ILE A 242 -18.16 5.72 17.95
C ILE A 242 -19.34 6.37 17.24
N LYS A 243 -19.68 7.60 17.64
CA LYS A 243 -20.74 8.36 16.99
C LYS A 243 -20.25 8.88 15.64
N ILE A 244 -20.91 8.50 14.55
CA ILE A 244 -20.55 8.89 13.19
C ILE A 244 -21.72 9.70 12.62
N ASN A 245 -21.52 11.01 12.51
CA ASN A 245 -22.50 11.92 11.94
C ASN A 245 -22.39 11.89 10.40
N PRO A 246 -23.50 11.75 9.65
CA PRO A 246 -23.44 11.84 8.20
C PRO A 246 -23.10 13.27 7.77
N PHE A 247 -22.09 13.42 6.89
CA PHE A 247 -21.66 14.71 6.35
C PHE A 247 -21.67 14.67 4.81
N GLU A 248 -22.38 15.62 4.17
CA GLU A 248 -22.67 15.59 2.73
C GLU A 248 -21.95 16.71 1.95
N ASP A 249 -21.45 17.76 2.61
CA ASP A 249 -20.90 18.95 1.95
C ASP A 249 -19.47 18.79 1.41
N PHE A 250 -18.89 17.59 1.50
CA PHE A 250 -17.57 17.30 0.95
C PHE A 250 -17.65 16.24 -0.14
N PHE A 251 -17.26 16.60 -1.37
CA PHE A 251 -17.23 15.70 -2.51
C PHE A 251 -15.79 15.34 -2.90
N CYS A 252 -15.49 14.05 -2.97
CA CYS A 252 -14.23 13.53 -3.49
C CYS A 252 -14.39 12.07 -3.90
N ASP A 253 -14.55 11.79 -5.18
CA ASP A 253 -14.65 10.42 -5.69
C ASP A 253 -13.35 10.01 -6.39
N ARG A 254 -12.51 9.25 -5.69
CA ARG A 254 -11.27 8.65 -6.21
C ARG A 254 -11.42 7.17 -6.51
N SER A 255 -12.63 6.69 -6.75
CA SER A 255 -12.83 5.31 -7.14
C SER A 255 -12.08 4.99 -8.45
N LEU A 256 -11.47 3.80 -8.48
CA LEU A 256 -10.71 3.29 -9.62
C LEU A 256 -11.51 2.23 -10.35
N ASN A 257 -11.44 2.24 -11.67
CA ASN A 257 -11.92 1.16 -12.52
C ASN A 257 -10.79 0.14 -12.71
N SER A 258 -11.00 -1.08 -12.24
CA SER A 258 -10.02 -2.17 -12.35
C SER A 258 -10.35 -3.20 -13.43
N SER A 259 -11.22 -2.88 -14.39
CA SER A 259 -11.64 -3.82 -15.44
C SER A 259 -10.47 -4.42 -16.21
N ARG A 260 -9.45 -3.62 -16.55
CA ARG A 260 -8.22 -4.08 -17.21
C ARG A 260 -7.49 -5.15 -16.40
N PHE A 261 -7.36 -4.94 -15.09
CA PHE A 261 -6.72 -5.90 -14.20
C PHE A 261 -7.55 -7.18 -14.04
N ILE A 262 -8.87 -7.04 -13.92
CA ILE A 262 -9.83 -8.15 -13.80
C ILE A 262 -9.79 -9.01 -15.07
N GLU A 263 -9.86 -8.41 -16.25
CA GLU A 263 -9.79 -9.13 -17.54
C GLU A 263 -8.48 -9.88 -17.70
N LYS A 264 -7.37 -9.30 -17.24
CA LYS A 264 -6.04 -9.90 -17.37
C LYS A 264 -5.79 -11.03 -16.39
N THR A 265 -6.34 -10.94 -15.17
CA THR A 265 -5.95 -11.82 -14.04
C THR A 265 -7.09 -12.70 -13.52
N GLY A 266 -8.33 -12.44 -13.95
CA GLY A 266 -9.51 -13.07 -13.36
C GLY A 266 -9.71 -12.70 -11.86
N TYR A 267 -9.06 -11.62 -11.38
CA TYR A 267 -9.24 -11.17 -10.01
C TYR A 267 -10.68 -10.74 -9.76
N ASN A 268 -11.27 -11.27 -8.70
CA ASN A 268 -12.60 -10.86 -8.25
C ASN A 268 -12.48 -10.31 -6.82
N PRO A 269 -12.61 -8.98 -6.63
CA PRO A 269 -12.45 -8.39 -5.31
C PRO A 269 -13.54 -8.90 -4.35
N PRO A 270 -13.19 -9.24 -3.10
CA PRO A 270 -14.19 -9.60 -2.10
C PRO A 270 -15.07 -8.40 -1.71
N SER A 271 -16.23 -8.69 -1.14
CA SER A 271 -17.09 -7.64 -0.60
C SER A 271 -16.41 -6.87 0.54
N TRP A 272 -16.83 -5.62 0.75
CA TRP A 272 -16.37 -4.81 1.89
C TRP A 272 -16.68 -5.48 3.22
N GLU A 273 -17.82 -6.14 3.35
CA GLU A 273 -18.17 -6.91 4.55
C GLU A 273 -17.08 -7.94 4.89
N ARG A 274 -16.68 -8.76 3.91
CA ARG A 274 -15.64 -9.78 4.11
C ARG A 274 -14.29 -9.16 4.46
N MET A 275 -13.87 -8.10 3.76
CA MET A 275 -12.62 -7.41 4.03
C MET A 275 -12.59 -6.76 5.41
N LEU A 276 -13.70 -6.13 5.83
CA LEU A 276 -13.81 -5.48 7.13
C LEU A 276 -13.94 -6.49 8.28
N MET A 277 -14.59 -7.64 8.06
CA MET A 277 -14.59 -8.74 9.04
C MET A 277 -13.19 -9.24 9.34
N GLU A 278 -12.35 -9.45 8.31
CA GLU A 278 -10.96 -9.85 8.51
C GLU A 278 -10.15 -8.75 9.21
N LEU A 279 -10.29 -7.50 8.77
CA LEU A 279 -9.60 -6.37 9.38
C LEU A 279 -10.00 -6.19 10.86
N SER A 280 -11.29 -6.30 11.19
CA SER A 280 -11.78 -6.19 12.57
C SER A 280 -11.21 -7.29 13.47
N LYS A 281 -11.11 -8.52 12.97
CA LYS A 281 -10.46 -9.62 13.70
C LYS A 281 -8.99 -9.28 14.01
N LYS A 282 -8.25 -8.75 13.03
CA LYS A 282 -6.84 -8.34 13.23
C LYS A 282 -6.68 -7.19 14.22
N ILE A 283 -7.64 -6.26 14.25
CA ILE A 283 -7.67 -5.18 15.25
C ILE A 283 -7.84 -5.77 16.66
N LEU A 284 -8.81 -6.67 16.83
CA LEU A 284 -9.08 -7.30 18.13
C LEU A 284 -7.90 -8.15 18.62
N GLU A 285 -7.32 -8.99 17.75
CA GLU A 285 -6.11 -9.78 18.06
C GLU A 285 -4.95 -8.87 18.55
N ARG A 286 -4.72 -7.73 17.87
CA ARG A 286 -3.71 -6.76 18.28
C ARG A 286 -3.99 -6.11 19.63
N ASP A 287 -5.24 -5.75 19.88
CA ASP A 287 -5.65 -5.08 21.12
C ASP A 287 -5.55 -6.04 22.33
N GLU A 288 -5.79 -7.33 22.14
CA GLU A 288 -5.58 -8.37 23.15
C GLU A 288 -4.09 -8.55 23.50
N THR A 289 -3.20 -8.45 22.52
CA THR A 289 -1.74 -8.59 22.75
C THR A 289 -1.10 -7.37 23.43
N LYS A 290 -1.82 -6.24 23.52
CA LYS A 290 -1.37 -5.02 24.20
C LYS A 290 -1.79 -4.94 25.68
N LYS A 291 -2.69 -5.86 26.12
CA LYS A 291 -3.10 -6.00 27.52
C LYS A 291 -2.16 -6.94 28.25
#